data_1d1f91d4c447e22c4290caabbba87330
#
_entry.id   1d1f91d4c447e22c4290caabbba87330
#
_cell.length_a   1.000
_cell.length_b   1.000
_cell.length_c   1.000
_cell.angle_alpha   90.00
_cell.angle_beta   90.00
_cell.angle_gamma   90.00
#
_symmetry.space_group_name_H-M   'P 1'
#
loop_
_entity.id
_entity.type
_entity.pdbx_description
1 polymer ?
#
loop_
_entity_poly.entity_id
_entity_poly.type
_entity_poly.pdbx_seq_one_letter_code
_entity_poly.pdbx_strand_id
1 'polypeptide(L)'
;MDAVTFQTEAMRCERLMYHVGYSILHNDQDCADALQEALPRAWQKQHTLRNPSRFRPWLMKILVNACRDILRQRQKIRFVPLEEQMLPAEPPAEPLPLRECIDQLRPEWRITVLLYYLEGFSVAEIADTLGVPQGTVKTRLMKARARLSVLLREDWEEGEQ
;
A
#
# COMPACT_ATOMS: atom_id res chain seq x y z
N MET A 1 2.27 21.66 14.14
CA MET A 1 1.94 20.52 15.02
C MET A 1 3.07 20.37 16.02
N ASP A 2 2.75 20.26 17.28
CA ASP A 2 3.78 20.01 18.32
C ASP A 2 4.23 18.53 18.32
N ALA A 3 5.34 18.26 19.00
CA ALA A 3 5.96 16.93 19.00
C ALA A 3 5.03 15.84 19.59
N VAL A 4 4.26 16.17 20.62
CA VAL A 4 3.36 15.22 21.27
C VAL A 4 2.21 14.84 20.35
N THR A 5 1.61 15.82 19.70
CA THR A 5 0.52 15.60 18.71
C THR A 5 1.03 14.79 17.53
N PHE A 6 2.19 15.13 16.98
CA PHE A 6 2.80 14.39 15.88
C PHE A 6 3.04 12.93 16.26
N GLN A 7 3.65 12.70 17.42
CA GLN A 7 3.94 11.34 17.91
C GLN A 7 2.65 10.54 18.07
N THR A 8 1.62 11.14 18.65
CA THR A 8 0.32 10.48 18.87
C THR A 8 -0.31 10.07 17.53
N GLU A 9 -0.35 10.99 16.56
CA GLU A 9 -0.91 10.70 15.24
C GLU A 9 -0.07 9.67 14.46
N ALA A 10 1.25 9.74 14.57
CA ALA A 10 2.14 8.75 13.96
C ALA A 10 1.95 7.35 14.56
N MET A 11 1.81 7.23 15.87
CA MET A 11 1.54 5.96 16.54
C MET A 11 0.20 5.34 16.10
N ARG A 12 -0.83 6.14 15.88
CA ARG A 12 -2.10 5.67 15.32
C ARG A 12 -1.97 5.10 13.93
N CYS A 13 -0.96 5.55 13.18
CA CYS A 13 -0.69 5.08 11.83
C CYS A 13 0.28 3.89 11.76
N GLU A 14 0.90 3.49 12.87
CA GLU A 14 1.98 2.50 12.90
C GLU A 14 1.58 1.19 12.22
N ARG A 15 0.41 0.65 12.55
CA ARG A 15 -0.10 -0.59 11.95
C ARG A 15 -0.29 -0.46 10.45
N LEU A 16 -0.87 0.64 9.99
CA LEU A 16 -1.04 0.92 8.57
C LEU A 16 0.30 1.07 7.87
N MET A 17 1.24 1.79 8.48
CA MET A 17 2.59 1.96 7.95
C MET A 17 3.29 0.62 7.75
N TYR A 18 3.18 -0.26 8.74
CA TYR A 18 3.77 -1.60 8.65
C TYR A 18 3.14 -2.41 7.52
N HIS A 19 1.81 -2.44 7.41
CA HIS A 19 1.11 -3.17 6.35
C HIS A 19 1.46 -2.64 4.95
N VAL A 20 1.50 -1.36 4.77
CA VAL A 20 1.87 -0.73 3.49
C VAL A 20 3.34 -1.00 3.18
N GLY A 21 4.23 -0.79 4.13
CA GLY A 21 5.66 -1.03 3.95
C GLY A 21 5.97 -2.49 3.63
N TYR A 22 5.39 -3.42 4.35
CA TYR A 22 5.56 -4.85 4.10
C TYR A 22 4.98 -5.27 2.74
N SER A 23 3.85 -4.70 2.33
CA SER A 23 3.26 -4.95 1.01
C SER A 23 4.19 -4.57 -0.14
N ILE A 24 5.04 -3.55 0.06
CA ILE A 24 6.01 -3.11 -0.95
C ILE A 24 7.30 -3.91 -0.86
N LEU A 25 7.82 -4.11 0.36
CA LEU A 25 9.18 -4.57 0.59
C LEU A 25 9.30 -6.08 0.82
N HIS A 26 8.24 -6.74 1.31
CA HIS A 26 8.21 -8.17 1.66
C HIS A 26 9.36 -8.63 2.57
N ASN A 27 9.81 -7.76 3.46
CA ASN A 27 10.92 -8.02 4.36
C ASN A 27 10.74 -7.19 5.63
N ASP A 28 10.75 -7.84 6.79
CA ASP A 28 10.53 -7.17 8.07
C ASP A 28 11.61 -6.13 8.40
N GLN A 29 12.87 -6.46 8.13
CA GLN A 29 13.98 -5.55 8.39
C GLN A 29 13.89 -4.28 7.54
N ASP A 30 13.58 -4.43 6.26
CA ASP A 30 13.43 -3.29 5.37
C ASP A 30 12.21 -2.45 5.68
N CYS A 31 11.13 -3.10 6.10
CA CYS A 31 9.95 -2.39 6.56
C CYS A 31 10.29 -1.52 7.78
N ALA A 32 11.01 -2.07 8.76
CA ALA A 32 11.49 -1.32 9.90
C ALA A 32 12.39 -0.15 9.50
N ASP A 33 13.31 -0.37 8.57
CA ASP A 33 14.19 0.68 8.03
C ASP A 33 13.39 1.79 7.33
N ALA A 34 12.38 1.42 6.56
CA ALA A 34 11.50 2.39 5.89
C ALA A 34 10.72 3.25 6.89
N LEU A 35 10.19 2.65 7.95
CA LEU A 35 9.49 3.38 8.99
C LEU A 35 10.44 4.33 9.73
N GLN A 36 11.62 3.87 10.09
CA GLN A 36 12.65 4.68 10.76
C GLN A 36 13.12 5.85 9.89
N GLU A 37 13.10 5.72 8.58
CA GLU A 37 13.45 6.78 7.65
C GLU A 37 12.27 7.74 7.40
N ALA A 38 11.06 7.21 7.28
CA ALA A 38 9.86 7.99 6.98
C ALA A 38 9.47 8.93 8.13
N LEU A 39 9.55 8.50 9.38
CA LEU A 39 9.12 9.29 10.53
C LEU A 39 9.94 10.57 10.75
N PRO A 40 11.29 10.55 10.73
CA PRO A 40 12.08 11.78 10.78
C PRO A 40 11.84 12.69 9.58
N ARG A 41 11.69 12.15 8.39
CA ARG A 41 11.34 12.93 7.19
C ARG A 41 9.99 13.63 7.35
N ALA A 42 9.00 12.93 7.86
CA ALA A 42 7.68 13.48 8.13
C ALA A 42 7.76 14.63 9.15
N TRP A 43 8.50 14.45 10.22
CA TRP A 43 8.71 15.49 11.21
C TRP A 43 9.33 16.75 10.59
N GLN A 44 10.36 16.59 9.77
CA GLN A 44 11.02 17.70 9.09
C GLN A 44 10.12 18.40 8.07
N LYS A 45 9.23 17.63 7.42
CA LYS A 45 8.34 18.14 6.36
C LYS A 45 6.95 18.51 6.85
N GLN A 46 6.69 18.51 8.15
CA GLN A 46 5.34 18.76 8.69
C GLN A 46 4.74 20.11 8.23
N HIS A 47 5.58 21.08 7.88
CA HIS A 47 5.13 22.35 7.32
C HIS A 47 4.43 22.19 5.94
N THR A 48 4.64 21.08 5.24
CA THR A 48 3.95 20.78 3.98
C THR A 48 2.55 20.23 4.19
N LEU A 49 2.23 19.79 5.40
CA LEU A 49 0.90 19.34 5.76
C LEU A 49 0.00 20.56 6.02
N ARG A 50 -0.84 20.89 5.05
CA ARG A 50 -1.72 22.07 5.13
C ARG A 50 -2.97 21.82 5.97
N ASN A 51 -3.49 20.58 5.96
CA ASN A 51 -4.71 20.20 6.66
C ASN A 51 -4.41 19.00 7.57
N PRO A 52 -4.49 19.17 8.91
CA PRO A 52 -4.22 18.09 9.86
C PRO A 52 -5.10 16.84 9.66
N SER A 53 -6.31 17.00 9.12
CA SER A 53 -7.19 15.85 8.82
C SER A 53 -6.64 14.93 7.72
N ARG A 54 -5.64 15.39 6.97
CA ARG A 54 -4.97 14.63 5.91
C ARG A 54 -3.61 14.05 6.35
N PHE A 55 -3.38 13.97 7.64
CA PHE A 55 -2.12 13.45 8.18
C PHE A 55 -1.84 12.02 7.69
N ARG A 56 -2.83 11.14 7.72
CA ARG A 56 -2.66 9.73 7.31
C ARG A 56 -2.22 9.59 5.84
N PRO A 57 -2.95 10.09 4.83
CA PRO A 57 -2.50 9.98 3.44
C PRO A 57 -1.19 10.71 3.19
N TRP A 58 -0.96 11.85 3.84
CA TRP A 58 0.30 12.59 3.74
C TRP A 58 1.48 11.76 4.28
N LEU A 59 1.34 11.13 5.46
CA LEU A 59 2.37 10.28 6.04
C LEU A 59 2.63 9.03 5.18
N MET A 60 1.56 8.42 4.65
CA MET A 60 1.69 7.25 3.76
C MET A 60 2.46 7.57 2.49
N LYS A 61 2.28 8.75 1.91
CA LYS A 61 3.07 9.19 0.76
C LYS A 61 4.56 9.25 1.07
N ILE A 62 4.92 9.78 2.23
CA ILE A 62 6.32 9.83 2.68
C ILE A 62 6.87 8.42 2.88
N LEU A 63 6.09 7.52 3.50
CA LEU A 63 6.47 6.12 3.68
C LEU A 63 6.66 5.38 2.36
N VAL A 64 5.74 5.51 1.43
CA VAL A 64 5.83 4.88 0.10
C VAL A 64 7.10 5.33 -0.62
N ASN A 65 7.44 6.61 -0.55
CA ASN A 65 8.68 7.12 -1.12
C ASN A 65 9.93 6.53 -0.46
N ALA A 66 9.93 6.37 0.87
CA ALA A 66 11.02 5.71 1.59
C ALA A 66 11.16 4.23 1.15
N CYS A 67 10.04 3.51 1.01
CA CYS A 67 10.05 2.13 0.51
C CYS A 67 10.60 2.03 -0.91
N ARG A 68 10.20 2.94 -1.78
CA ARG A 68 10.72 3.00 -3.16
C ARG A 68 12.21 3.28 -3.22
N ASP A 69 12.72 4.12 -2.34
CA ASP A 69 14.16 4.39 -2.25
C ASP A 69 14.93 3.12 -1.86
N ILE A 70 14.43 2.35 -0.91
CA ILE A 70 15.02 1.06 -0.50
C ILE A 70 14.99 0.07 -1.67
N LEU A 71 13.88 -0.05 -2.40
CA LEU A 71 13.79 -0.91 -3.57
C LEU A 71 14.79 -0.52 -4.66
N ARG A 72 14.95 0.77 -4.93
CA ARG A 72 15.93 1.26 -5.92
C ARG A 72 17.35 0.89 -5.55
N GLN A 73 17.72 0.99 -4.28
CA GLN A 73 19.05 0.57 -3.81
C GLN A 73 19.28 -0.92 -4.02
N ARG A 74 18.25 -1.76 -3.86
CA ARG A 74 18.33 -3.20 -4.07
C ARG A 74 18.36 -3.59 -5.54
N GLN A 75 17.59 -2.89 -6.39
CA GLN A 75 17.57 -3.14 -7.84
C GLN A 75 18.92 -2.88 -8.51
N LYS A 76 19.77 -2.03 -7.93
CA LYS A 76 21.16 -1.88 -8.38
C LYS A 76 21.98 -3.17 -8.21
N ILE A 77 21.51 -4.10 -7.36
CA ILE A 77 22.19 -5.37 -7.06
C ILE A 77 21.54 -6.54 -7.80
N ARG A 78 20.24 -6.49 -8.08
CA ARG A 78 19.48 -7.52 -8.80
C ARG A 78 18.38 -6.88 -9.65
N PHE A 79 18.61 -6.86 -10.95
CA PHE A 79 17.56 -6.53 -11.90
C PHE A 79 16.76 -7.80 -12.22
N VAL A 80 15.61 -7.99 -11.58
CA VAL A 80 14.59 -8.94 -12.02
C VAL A 80 13.34 -8.12 -12.34
N PRO A 81 12.89 -8.09 -13.60
CA PRO A 81 11.64 -7.42 -13.94
C PRO A 81 10.50 -8.02 -13.11
N LEU A 82 9.86 -7.20 -12.29
CA LEU A 82 8.70 -7.59 -11.47
C LEU A 82 7.54 -8.17 -12.31
N GLU A 83 7.50 -7.86 -13.59
CA GLU A 83 6.46 -8.30 -14.52
C GLU A 83 6.57 -9.79 -14.89
N GLU A 84 7.77 -10.38 -14.87
CA GLU A 84 7.98 -11.78 -15.24
C GLU A 84 7.70 -12.79 -14.13
N GLN A 85 7.58 -12.35 -12.87
CA GLN A 85 7.32 -13.22 -11.71
C GLN A 85 5.84 -13.55 -11.50
N MET A 86 4.97 -13.04 -12.35
CA MET A 86 3.53 -13.17 -12.16
C MET A 86 2.89 -14.03 -13.22
N LEU A 87 3.26 -15.30 -13.22
CA LEU A 87 2.43 -16.32 -13.84
C LEU A 87 1.06 -16.30 -13.18
N PRO A 88 -0.03 -16.35 -13.97
CA PRO A 88 -1.35 -16.53 -13.38
C PRO A 88 -1.34 -17.84 -12.59
N ALA A 89 -1.34 -17.71 -11.28
CA ALA A 89 -1.46 -18.87 -10.40
C ALA A 89 -2.79 -19.55 -10.70
N GLU A 90 -2.78 -20.88 -10.82
CA GLU A 90 -4.01 -21.63 -10.91
C GLU A 90 -4.88 -21.37 -9.68
N PRO A 91 -6.24 -21.36 -9.83
CA PRO A 91 -7.10 -21.22 -8.68
C PRO A 91 -6.76 -22.30 -7.65
N PRO A 92 -6.73 -21.98 -6.35
CA PRO A 92 -6.50 -22.98 -5.34
C PRO A 92 -7.59 -24.07 -5.36
N ALA A 93 -7.24 -25.28 -4.96
CA ALA A 93 -8.18 -26.41 -4.93
C ALA A 93 -9.38 -26.14 -3.99
N GLU A 94 -9.16 -25.36 -2.92
CA GLU A 94 -10.17 -24.93 -1.97
C GLU A 94 -10.15 -23.40 -1.83
N PRO A 95 -11.31 -22.76 -1.50
CA PRO A 95 -11.34 -21.33 -1.25
C PRO A 95 -10.38 -20.93 -0.14
N LEU A 96 -9.60 -19.88 -0.36
CA LEU A 96 -8.67 -19.33 0.64
C LEU A 96 -9.38 -18.29 1.51
N PRO A 97 -8.98 -18.16 2.79
CA PRO A 97 -9.40 -17.02 3.58
C PRO A 97 -9.05 -15.68 2.89
N LEU A 98 -9.87 -14.67 3.08
CA LEU A 98 -9.71 -13.36 2.43
C LEU A 98 -8.30 -12.79 2.59
N ARG A 99 -7.72 -12.90 3.78
CA ARG A 99 -6.36 -12.41 4.05
C ARG A 99 -5.32 -13.07 3.16
N GLU A 100 -5.39 -14.39 3.00
CA GLU A 100 -4.48 -15.13 2.14
C GLU A 100 -4.67 -14.77 0.67
N CYS A 101 -5.92 -14.51 0.26
CA CYS A 101 -6.21 -14.03 -1.09
C CYS A 101 -5.59 -12.66 -1.34
N ILE A 102 -5.67 -11.75 -0.39
CA ILE A 102 -5.05 -10.41 -0.48
C ILE A 102 -3.53 -10.55 -0.55
N ASP A 103 -2.94 -11.43 0.25
CA ASP A 103 -1.49 -11.68 0.24
C ASP A 103 -0.98 -12.22 -1.10
N GLN A 104 -1.82 -12.88 -1.88
CA GLN A 104 -1.48 -13.38 -3.21
C GLN A 104 -1.63 -12.34 -4.34
N LEU A 105 -2.21 -11.19 -4.05
CA LEU A 105 -2.30 -10.11 -5.02
C LEU A 105 -0.92 -9.54 -5.36
N ARG A 106 -0.79 -9.00 -6.56
CA ARG A 106 0.37 -8.18 -6.92
C ARG A 106 0.54 -7.06 -5.91
N PRO A 107 1.78 -6.64 -5.57
CA PRO A 107 2.01 -5.61 -4.57
C PRO A 107 1.22 -4.32 -4.82
N GLU A 108 1.17 -3.84 -6.07
CA GLU A 108 0.44 -2.62 -6.41
C GLU A 108 -1.08 -2.75 -6.19
N TRP A 109 -1.64 -3.92 -6.46
CA TRP A 109 -3.07 -4.17 -6.25
C TRP A 109 -3.38 -4.34 -4.77
N ARG A 110 -2.51 -5.03 -4.05
CA ARG A 110 -2.65 -5.26 -2.61
C ARG A 110 -2.66 -3.96 -1.84
N ILE A 111 -1.71 -3.07 -2.09
CA ILE A 111 -1.65 -1.75 -1.47
C ILE A 111 -2.92 -0.95 -1.78
N THR A 112 -3.36 -0.97 -3.03
CA THR A 112 -4.56 -0.25 -3.46
C THR A 112 -5.81 -0.77 -2.74
N VAL A 113 -5.96 -2.09 -2.61
CA VAL A 113 -7.06 -2.72 -1.87
C VAL A 113 -7.01 -2.37 -0.37
N LEU A 114 -5.83 -2.45 0.25
CA LEU A 114 -5.66 -2.11 1.66
C LEU A 114 -6.07 -0.66 1.94
N LEU A 115 -5.57 0.27 1.15
CA LEU A 115 -5.87 1.69 1.33
C LEU A 115 -7.34 2.02 1.08
N TYR A 116 -7.94 1.42 0.07
CA TYR A 116 -9.32 1.70 -0.29
C TYR A 116 -10.33 1.05 0.65
N TYR A 117 -10.24 -0.27 0.85
CA TYR A 117 -11.26 -1.03 1.59
C TYR A 117 -11.04 -1.08 3.10
N LEU A 118 -9.79 -1.21 3.55
CA LEU A 118 -9.51 -1.34 4.98
C LEU A 118 -9.29 0.00 5.65
N GLU A 119 -8.70 0.96 4.95
CA GLU A 119 -8.32 2.25 5.52
C GLU A 119 -9.19 3.41 5.07
N GLY A 120 -10.09 3.18 4.12
CA GLY A 120 -11.07 4.16 3.69
C GLY A 120 -10.51 5.34 2.89
N PHE A 121 -9.35 5.19 2.27
CA PHE A 121 -8.78 6.24 1.42
C PHE A 121 -9.63 6.41 0.15
N SER A 122 -9.81 7.64 -0.27
CA SER A 122 -10.43 7.94 -1.56
C SER A 122 -9.50 7.56 -2.72
N VAL A 123 -10.05 7.37 -3.91
CA VAL A 123 -9.26 7.16 -5.13
C VAL A 123 -8.25 8.29 -5.33
N ALA A 124 -8.65 9.53 -5.09
CA ALA A 124 -7.76 10.69 -5.21
C ALA A 124 -6.60 10.64 -4.20
N GLU A 125 -6.87 10.26 -2.96
CA GLU A 125 -5.85 10.10 -1.92
C GLU A 125 -4.87 8.97 -2.24
N ILE A 126 -5.36 7.84 -2.74
CA ILE A 126 -4.52 6.71 -3.16
C ILE A 126 -3.64 7.12 -4.35
N ALA A 127 -4.22 7.79 -5.34
CA ALA A 127 -3.47 8.29 -6.50
C ALA A 127 -2.33 9.21 -6.08
N ASP A 128 -2.58 10.14 -5.17
CA ASP A 128 -1.55 11.02 -4.63
C ASP A 128 -0.50 10.25 -3.81
N THR A 129 -0.93 9.34 -2.94
CA THR A 129 -0.05 8.52 -2.10
C THR A 129 0.90 7.66 -2.95
N LEU A 130 0.39 7.01 -3.98
CA LEU A 130 1.17 6.11 -4.84
C LEU A 130 1.84 6.83 -6.01
N GLY A 131 1.50 8.10 -6.26
CA GLY A 131 2.07 8.87 -7.37
C GLY A 131 1.62 8.38 -8.74
N VAL A 132 0.37 7.96 -8.87
CA VAL A 132 -0.22 7.44 -10.11
C VAL A 132 -1.52 8.19 -10.44
N PRO A 133 -1.97 8.17 -11.70
CA PRO A 133 -3.27 8.75 -12.06
C PRO A 133 -4.43 8.03 -11.38
N GLN A 134 -5.53 8.73 -11.14
CA GLN A 134 -6.74 8.14 -10.58
C GLN A 134 -7.30 6.99 -11.42
N GLY A 135 -7.20 7.10 -12.73
CA GLY A 135 -7.59 6.02 -13.66
C GLY A 135 -6.80 4.73 -13.42
N THR A 136 -5.52 4.84 -13.09
CA THR A 136 -4.68 3.70 -12.72
C THR A 136 -5.15 3.06 -11.42
N VAL A 137 -5.52 3.84 -10.41
CA VAL A 137 -6.09 3.33 -9.15
C VAL A 137 -7.38 2.55 -9.43
N LYS A 138 -8.29 3.10 -10.22
CA LYS A 138 -9.55 2.44 -10.59
C LYS A 138 -9.31 1.12 -11.33
N THR A 139 -8.37 1.10 -12.26
CA THR A 139 -7.98 -0.10 -13.00
C THR A 139 -7.38 -1.17 -12.08
N ARG A 140 -6.51 -0.77 -11.16
CA ARG A 140 -5.93 -1.68 -10.16
C ARG A 140 -6.99 -2.27 -9.24
N LEU A 141 -7.95 -1.48 -8.78
CA LEU A 141 -9.08 -1.96 -7.99
C LEU A 141 -9.93 -2.97 -8.77
N MET A 142 -10.22 -2.68 -10.03
CA MET A 142 -11.00 -3.58 -10.89
C MET A 142 -10.28 -4.93 -11.07
N LYS A 143 -9.00 -4.90 -11.41
CA LYS A 143 -8.19 -6.11 -11.60
C LYS A 143 -8.01 -6.89 -10.29
N ALA A 144 -7.81 -6.20 -9.18
CA ALA A 144 -7.71 -6.83 -7.87
C ALA A 144 -9.01 -7.54 -7.48
N ARG A 145 -10.18 -6.91 -7.70
CA ARG A 145 -11.48 -7.52 -7.46
C ARG A 145 -11.69 -8.78 -8.30
N ALA A 146 -11.34 -8.72 -9.58
CA ALA A 146 -11.44 -9.88 -10.47
C ALA A 146 -10.56 -11.03 -9.98
N ARG A 147 -9.35 -10.75 -9.54
CA ARG A 147 -8.45 -11.77 -8.99
C ARG A 147 -8.95 -12.33 -7.67
N LEU A 148 -9.44 -11.49 -6.76
CA LEU A 148 -10.01 -11.92 -5.48
C LEU A 148 -11.25 -12.80 -5.70
N SER A 149 -12.10 -12.47 -6.65
CA SER A 149 -13.26 -13.29 -7.04
C SER A 149 -12.84 -14.71 -7.41
N VAL A 150 -11.80 -14.86 -8.22
CA VAL A 150 -11.26 -16.18 -8.59
C VAL A 150 -10.71 -16.92 -7.38
N LEU A 151 -9.93 -16.26 -6.53
CA LEU A 151 -9.31 -16.89 -5.36
C LEU A 151 -10.32 -17.27 -4.28
N LEU A 152 -11.35 -16.46 -4.09
CA LEU A 152 -12.42 -16.70 -3.13
C LEU A 152 -13.50 -17.64 -3.70
N ARG A 153 -13.51 -17.88 -5.01
CA ARG A 153 -14.57 -18.56 -5.74
C ARG A 153 -15.95 -17.96 -5.50
N GLU A 154 -15.99 -16.67 -5.28
CA GLU A 154 -17.21 -15.90 -5.15
C GLU A 154 -17.39 -15.07 -6.42
N ASP A 155 -18.60 -15.10 -6.97
CA ASP A 155 -18.99 -14.14 -8.00
C ASP A 155 -19.26 -12.81 -7.30
N TRP A 156 -18.32 -11.89 -7.45
CA TRP A 156 -18.58 -10.52 -7.06
C TRP A 156 -19.56 -9.93 -8.05
N GLU A 157 -20.83 -9.93 -7.68
CA GLU A 157 -21.79 -9.09 -8.39
C GLU A 157 -21.26 -7.66 -8.32
N GLU A 158 -21.10 -7.05 -9.49
CA GLU A 158 -20.78 -5.63 -9.55
C GLU A 158 -21.89 -4.91 -8.80
N GLY A 159 -21.58 -4.48 -7.59
CA GLY A 159 -22.51 -3.73 -6.78
C GLY A 159 -22.93 -2.49 -7.57
N GLU A 160 -24.22 -2.37 -7.82
CA GLU A 160 -24.81 -1.15 -8.33
C GLU A 160 -24.32 0.01 -7.45
N GLN A 161 -23.64 0.94 -8.06
CA GLN A 161 -23.24 2.19 -7.42
C GLN A 161 -24.43 3.10 -7.25
#